data_1789e42c590df23a0e685a2e984acff1
#
_entry.id   1789e42c590df23a0e685a2e984acff1
#
_cell.length_a   1.000
_cell.length_b   1.000
_cell.length_c   1.000
_cell.angle_alpha   90.00
_cell.angle_beta   90.00
_cell.angle_gamma   90.00
#
_symmetry.space_group_name_H-M   'P 1'
#
loop_
_entity.id
_entity.type
_entity.pdbx_description
1 polymer ?
#
loop_
_entity_poly.entity_id
_entity_poly.type
_entity_poly.pdbx_seq_one_letter_code
_entity_poly.pdbx_strand_id
1 'polypeptide(L)'
;MFKKNTKHLQPALISAASELPEKQLKLLKGSWAQSFYHEFFCRIDEEIFEILYSSEPSRPNVPVNVLMGLEVLKAGFGWSDEELYENYCFNLQVRYALGLDRLGDGDFTIRTLYYFRERLSKYYLESGVNLLEQAFEQVTDAQIRDLQVRTGMQRMDSTQIASNIVDASRLQLLVEAIQRVHRILSESDQERLSSSFEPYLKGTAGHYTYRVKGKEAVQEHLAQVGSVIYHLLAELKDAYAAEAAYQVLARIFAEHFKLVEDSVYPKENRELASGSLQSVDDLEASYRTKGNAQYKGYVANVTETCDPDNDLQLITKVQVAPNNVDDSQLLAEALPNLQERTDLDTLITDGGFGGEASDTALDGQDVKLIQTAIRGPKPDSHSFHLADFEVLFDPQDTPTNITCPYGQMVPITPGRTTGLQARFDPEICAACPFHLEGRCQAQPQKRDRRYLLAFTPKQIRAAQRRKDFLEHQDHGQNLRAAVESTVRSVKHPFRAGKLSVRGQFRVTCLMIASAIHVNVRRICRFLTDQNFFSTFFAFFKSVFQPQALVWA
;
A
#
# COMPACT_ATOMS: atom_id res chain seq x y z
N MET A 1 2.25 -33.89 1.25
CA MET A 1 2.44 -33.95 2.71
C MET A 1 3.38 -32.83 3.14
N PHE A 2 3.00 -32.07 4.17
CA PHE A 2 3.89 -31.04 4.74
C PHE A 2 5.10 -31.67 5.44
N LYS A 3 6.27 -31.06 5.25
CA LYS A 3 7.50 -31.42 5.95
C LYS A 3 8.33 -30.16 6.16
N LYS A 4 8.56 -29.79 7.42
CA LYS A 4 9.39 -28.65 7.81
C LYS A 4 10.86 -28.89 7.41
N ASN A 5 11.52 -27.87 6.93
CA ASN A 5 12.95 -27.91 6.62
C ASN A 5 13.79 -27.71 7.89
N THR A 6 14.54 -28.73 8.26
CA THR A 6 15.46 -28.68 9.41
C THR A 6 16.92 -28.68 9.01
N LYS A 7 17.23 -28.69 7.70
CA LYS A 7 18.63 -28.76 7.23
C LYS A 7 19.47 -27.58 7.70
N HIS A 8 18.89 -26.38 7.74
CA HIS A 8 19.57 -25.17 8.19
C HIS A 8 19.92 -25.17 9.69
N LEU A 9 19.30 -26.04 10.49
CA LEU A 9 19.61 -26.21 11.92
C LEU A 9 20.89 -27.01 12.15
N GLN A 10 21.35 -27.76 11.13
CA GLN A 10 22.56 -28.58 11.18
C GLN A 10 23.45 -28.23 9.97
N PRO A 11 24.40 -27.31 10.13
CA PRO A 11 25.30 -26.93 9.05
C PRO A 11 26.02 -28.13 8.46
N ALA A 12 26.07 -28.24 7.14
CA ALA A 12 26.80 -29.29 6.46
C ALA A 12 28.31 -29.12 6.68
N LEU A 13 29.02 -30.21 6.96
CA LEU A 13 30.47 -30.21 7.09
C LEU A 13 31.16 -29.84 5.78
N ILE A 14 30.56 -30.19 4.66
CA ILE A 14 31.05 -29.88 3.31
C ILE A 14 29.93 -29.22 2.52
N SER A 15 30.18 -28.03 2.02
CA SER A 15 29.24 -27.28 1.18
C SER A 15 29.99 -26.73 -0.06
N ALA A 16 29.23 -26.39 -1.12
CA ALA A 16 29.79 -25.74 -2.29
C ALA A 16 30.51 -24.41 -1.92
N ALA A 17 30.04 -23.73 -0.86
CA ALA A 17 30.72 -22.56 -0.34
C ALA A 17 32.06 -22.86 0.32
N SER A 18 32.23 -24.05 0.96
CA SER A 18 33.48 -24.45 1.61
C SER A 18 34.59 -24.82 0.61
N GLU A 19 34.23 -25.05 -0.65
CA GLU A 19 35.19 -25.31 -1.73
C GLU A 19 35.84 -24.01 -2.30
N LEU A 20 35.29 -22.84 -1.91
CA LEU A 20 35.83 -21.56 -2.35
C LEU A 20 37.17 -21.25 -1.68
N PRO A 21 38.13 -20.62 -2.42
CA PRO A 21 39.30 -20.03 -1.81
C PRO A 21 38.94 -19.08 -0.67
N GLU A 22 39.77 -19.03 0.38
CA GLU A 22 39.51 -18.26 1.60
C GLU A 22 39.04 -16.82 1.36
N LYS A 23 39.70 -16.14 0.40
CA LYS A 23 39.34 -14.76 0.02
C LYS A 23 37.90 -14.67 -0.53
N GLN A 24 37.47 -15.63 -1.36
CA GLN A 24 36.13 -15.65 -1.95
C GLN A 24 35.07 -16.06 -0.90
N LEU A 25 35.40 -16.99 -0.02
CA LEU A 25 34.54 -17.38 1.09
C LEU A 25 34.29 -16.19 2.04
N LYS A 26 35.34 -15.39 2.32
CA LYS A 26 35.20 -14.16 3.11
C LYS A 26 34.32 -13.15 2.42
N LEU A 27 34.40 -12.98 1.10
CA LEU A 27 33.49 -12.11 0.34
C LEU A 27 32.03 -12.61 0.37
N LEU A 28 31.82 -13.92 0.24
CA LEU A 28 30.47 -14.51 0.33
C LEU A 28 29.86 -14.28 1.71
N LYS A 29 30.63 -14.56 2.78
CA LYS A 29 30.19 -14.33 4.17
C LYS A 29 29.96 -12.85 4.52
N GLY A 30 30.62 -11.92 3.84
CA GLY A 30 30.37 -10.48 3.96
C GLY A 30 29.29 -9.93 3.03
N SER A 31 28.63 -10.79 2.24
CA SER A 31 27.65 -10.37 1.26
C SER A 31 26.22 -10.35 1.83
N TRP A 32 25.30 -9.80 1.05
CA TRP A 32 23.85 -9.82 1.34
C TRP A 32 23.31 -11.25 1.56
N ALA A 33 23.93 -12.26 0.95
CA ALA A 33 23.48 -13.64 1.02
C ALA A 33 23.57 -14.22 2.43
N GLN A 34 24.62 -13.88 3.18
CA GLN A 34 24.77 -14.25 4.59
C GLN A 34 23.70 -13.61 5.46
N SER A 35 23.45 -12.32 5.29
CA SER A 35 22.40 -11.61 6.04
C SER A 35 21.01 -12.13 5.67
N PHE A 36 20.74 -12.41 4.40
CA PHE A 36 19.49 -13.01 3.96
C PHE A 36 19.26 -14.39 4.61
N TYR A 37 20.30 -15.22 4.64
CA TYR A 37 20.23 -16.55 5.26
C TYR A 37 19.86 -16.47 6.75
N HIS A 38 20.58 -15.65 7.53
CA HIS A 38 20.36 -15.58 8.99
C HIS A 38 19.15 -14.73 9.37
N GLU A 39 18.98 -13.58 8.73
CA GLU A 39 17.99 -12.59 9.16
C GLU A 39 16.60 -12.80 8.55
N PHE A 40 16.51 -13.65 7.53
CA PHE A 40 15.22 -13.98 6.92
C PHE A 40 15.00 -15.48 6.80
N PHE A 41 15.81 -16.18 6.01
CA PHE A 41 15.58 -17.59 5.67
C PHE A 41 15.45 -18.50 6.90
N CYS A 42 16.37 -18.39 7.87
CA CYS A 42 16.36 -19.18 9.11
C CYS A 42 15.26 -18.77 10.09
N ARG A 43 14.65 -17.60 9.91
CA ARG A 43 13.60 -17.06 10.80
C ARG A 43 12.19 -17.39 10.33
N ILE A 44 12.02 -17.93 9.13
CA ILE A 44 10.71 -18.29 8.59
C ILE A 44 10.14 -19.45 9.40
N ASP A 45 8.99 -19.23 10.04
CA ASP A 45 8.20 -20.32 10.60
C ASP A 45 7.39 -20.98 9.49
N GLU A 46 7.82 -22.16 9.06
CA GLU A 46 7.15 -22.90 8.00
C GLU A 46 5.82 -23.52 8.45
N GLU A 47 5.56 -23.63 9.76
CA GLU A 47 4.34 -24.30 10.28
C GLU A 47 3.07 -23.54 9.89
N ILE A 48 3.11 -22.22 9.77
CA ILE A 48 1.96 -21.43 9.31
C ILE A 48 1.49 -21.82 7.91
N PHE A 49 2.36 -22.43 7.10
CA PHE A 49 2.04 -22.86 5.74
C PHE A 49 1.58 -24.33 5.67
N GLU A 50 1.55 -25.07 6.78
CA GLU A 50 1.12 -26.47 6.80
C GLU A 50 -0.27 -26.64 6.19
N ILE A 51 -1.16 -25.70 6.45
CA ILE A 51 -2.54 -25.66 5.94
C ILE A 51 -2.63 -25.72 4.40
N LEU A 52 -1.57 -25.36 3.68
CA LEU A 52 -1.51 -25.41 2.22
C LEU A 52 -1.27 -26.83 1.66
N TYR A 53 -1.00 -27.81 2.52
CA TYR A 53 -0.57 -29.13 2.13
C TYR A 53 -1.49 -30.21 2.72
N SER A 54 -1.58 -31.36 2.01
CA SER A 54 -2.38 -32.48 2.48
C SER A 54 -1.77 -33.13 3.72
N SER A 55 -2.62 -33.54 4.65
CA SER A 55 -2.27 -34.39 5.81
C SER A 55 -2.01 -35.86 5.40
N GLU A 56 -2.47 -36.26 4.20
CA GLU A 56 -2.28 -37.63 3.74
C GLU A 56 -0.83 -37.91 3.32
N PRO A 57 -0.33 -39.14 3.54
CA PRO A 57 1.01 -39.54 3.13
C PRO A 57 1.20 -39.37 1.62
N SER A 58 2.14 -38.55 1.22
CA SER A 58 2.47 -38.27 -0.18
C SER A 58 3.93 -37.78 -0.29
N ARG A 59 4.39 -37.51 -1.50
CA ARG A 59 5.72 -36.88 -1.68
C ARG A 59 5.83 -35.62 -0.82
N PRO A 60 6.91 -35.45 -0.03
CA PRO A 60 7.13 -34.22 0.74
C PRO A 60 7.15 -32.98 -0.16
N ASN A 61 6.71 -31.85 0.39
CA ASN A 61 6.81 -30.56 -0.27
C ASN A 61 8.27 -30.14 -0.50
N VAL A 62 8.49 -29.30 -1.49
CA VAL A 62 9.71 -28.47 -1.52
C VAL A 62 9.68 -27.57 -0.28
N PRO A 63 10.80 -27.38 0.43
CA PRO A 63 10.84 -26.55 1.64
C PRO A 63 10.19 -25.17 1.43
N VAL A 64 9.27 -24.80 2.32
CA VAL A 64 8.52 -23.56 2.17
C VAL A 64 9.41 -22.35 2.34
N ASN A 65 10.39 -22.42 3.25
CA ASN A 65 11.36 -21.33 3.42
C ASN A 65 12.21 -21.08 2.14
N VAL A 66 12.48 -22.11 1.33
CA VAL A 66 13.12 -21.95 0.01
C VAL A 66 12.17 -21.22 -0.95
N LEU A 67 10.90 -21.65 -1.03
CA LEU A 67 9.91 -21.02 -1.90
C LEU A 67 9.65 -19.55 -1.52
N MET A 68 9.50 -19.28 -0.23
CA MET A 68 9.40 -17.92 0.31
C MET A 68 10.66 -17.09 0.00
N GLY A 69 11.84 -17.67 0.23
CA GLY A 69 13.10 -17.03 -0.09
C GLY A 69 13.21 -16.63 -1.55
N LEU A 70 12.73 -17.48 -2.46
CA LEU A 70 12.69 -17.19 -3.89
C LEU A 70 11.76 -16.03 -4.22
N GLU A 71 10.56 -15.95 -3.60
CA GLU A 71 9.63 -14.82 -3.79
C GLU A 71 10.28 -13.50 -3.35
N VAL A 72 10.97 -13.49 -2.20
CA VAL A 72 11.65 -12.30 -1.68
C VAL A 72 12.82 -11.89 -2.57
N LEU A 73 13.62 -12.83 -3.04
CA LEU A 73 14.73 -12.55 -3.96
C LEU A 73 14.23 -12.03 -5.31
N LYS A 74 13.16 -12.65 -5.86
CA LYS A 74 12.50 -12.16 -7.07
C LYS A 74 12.08 -10.70 -6.94
N ALA A 75 11.35 -10.39 -5.87
CA ALA A 75 10.86 -9.04 -5.62
C ALA A 75 12.00 -8.04 -5.40
N GLY A 76 12.99 -8.42 -4.60
CA GLY A 76 14.11 -7.56 -4.23
C GLY A 76 15.07 -7.23 -5.37
N PHE A 77 15.22 -8.13 -6.34
CA PHE A 77 16.07 -7.93 -7.52
C PHE A 77 15.26 -7.54 -8.78
N GLY A 78 13.92 -7.63 -8.73
CA GLY A 78 13.07 -7.33 -9.87
C GLY A 78 13.14 -8.36 -11.00
N TRP A 79 13.50 -9.61 -10.68
CA TRP A 79 13.65 -10.67 -11.67
C TRP A 79 12.32 -11.14 -12.26
N SER A 80 12.37 -11.60 -13.52
CA SER A 80 11.34 -12.46 -14.09
C SER A 80 11.34 -13.84 -13.42
N ASP A 81 10.35 -14.68 -13.73
CA ASP A 81 10.33 -16.04 -13.19
C ASP A 81 11.47 -16.90 -13.80
N GLU A 82 11.81 -16.65 -15.05
CA GLU A 82 12.91 -17.31 -15.75
C GLU A 82 14.26 -16.91 -15.15
N GLU A 83 14.50 -15.60 -14.98
CA GLU A 83 15.73 -15.10 -14.35
C GLU A 83 15.88 -15.60 -12.90
N LEU A 84 14.77 -15.63 -12.14
CA LEU A 84 14.76 -16.20 -10.80
C LEU A 84 15.21 -17.67 -10.80
N TYR A 85 14.62 -18.48 -11.70
CA TYR A 85 14.91 -19.91 -11.77
C TYR A 85 16.35 -20.17 -12.25
N GLU A 86 16.85 -19.40 -13.21
CA GLU A 86 18.26 -19.46 -13.66
C GLU A 86 19.22 -19.12 -12.50
N ASN A 87 18.96 -18.04 -11.76
CA ASN A 87 19.75 -17.67 -10.59
C ASN A 87 19.66 -18.73 -9.48
N TYR A 88 18.48 -19.32 -9.27
CA TYR A 88 18.33 -20.44 -8.34
C TYR A 88 19.22 -21.64 -8.71
N CYS A 89 19.30 -22.00 -9.97
CA CYS A 89 20.10 -23.11 -10.44
C CYS A 89 21.60 -22.85 -10.36
N PHE A 90 22.07 -21.65 -10.75
CA PHE A 90 23.47 -21.41 -11.07
C PHE A 90 24.17 -20.33 -10.23
N ASN A 91 23.42 -19.50 -9.49
CA ASN A 91 24.03 -18.44 -8.71
C ASN A 91 24.38 -18.92 -7.30
N LEU A 92 25.66 -19.02 -6.98
CA LEU A 92 26.14 -19.50 -5.69
C LEU A 92 25.66 -18.64 -4.50
N GLN A 93 25.55 -17.31 -4.67
CA GLN A 93 25.05 -16.44 -3.61
C GLN A 93 23.56 -16.71 -3.31
N VAL A 94 22.74 -16.92 -4.34
CA VAL A 94 21.32 -17.29 -4.20
C VAL A 94 21.20 -18.64 -3.49
N ARG A 95 21.96 -19.63 -3.92
CA ARG A 95 21.96 -20.96 -3.29
C ARG A 95 22.38 -20.90 -1.83
N TYR A 96 23.43 -20.14 -1.52
CA TYR A 96 23.89 -19.90 -0.16
C TYR A 96 22.82 -19.21 0.69
N ALA A 97 22.18 -18.17 0.16
CA ALA A 97 21.11 -17.44 0.84
C ALA A 97 19.88 -18.32 1.17
N LEU A 98 19.67 -19.39 0.40
CA LEU A 98 18.57 -20.35 0.57
C LEU A 98 18.99 -21.64 1.31
N GLY A 99 20.18 -21.68 1.91
CA GLY A 99 20.66 -22.82 2.68
C GLY A 99 20.86 -24.09 1.84
N LEU A 100 21.22 -23.96 0.57
CA LEU A 100 21.49 -25.08 -0.34
C LEU A 100 22.99 -25.38 -0.35
N ASP A 101 23.38 -26.40 0.37
CA ASP A 101 24.78 -26.74 0.61
C ASP A 101 25.48 -27.35 -0.61
N ARG A 102 24.77 -28.17 -1.38
CA ARG A 102 25.34 -28.90 -2.53
C ARG A 102 24.69 -28.46 -3.83
N LEU A 103 25.41 -28.57 -4.95
CA LEU A 103 24.89 -28.21 -6.27
C LEU A 103 23.65 -29.01 -6.66
N GLY A 104 23.52 -30.25 -6.20
CA GLY A 104 22.34 -31.10 -6.45
C GLY A 104 21.17 -30.90 -5.46
N ASP A 105 21.34 -30.03 -4.44
CA ASP A 105 20.23 -29.77 -3.50
C ASP A 105 19.14 -28.94 -4.14
N GLY A 106 17.89 -29.21 -3.73
CA GLY A 106 16.74 -28.38 -4.11
C GLY A 106 16.30 -28.55 -5.56
N ASP A 107 16.45 -29.75 -6.14
CA ASP A 107 15.97 -30.00 -7.51
C ASP A 107 14.43 -29.98 -7.56
N PHE A 108 13.88 -28.95 -8.21
CA PHE A 108 12.47 -28.81 -8.55
C PHE A 108 12.29 -27.94 -9.79
N THR A 109 11.17 -28.07 -10.47
CA THR A 109 10.84 -27.25 -11.64
C THR A 109 10.16 -25.96 -11.22
N ILE A 110 10.29 -24.89 -12.02
CA ILE A 110 9.64 -23.58 -11.80
C ILE A 110 8.10 -23.72 -11.57
N ARG A 111 7.48 -24.77 -12.11
CA ARG A 111 6.06 -25.06 -11.91
C ARG A 111 5.71 -25.26 -10.42
N THR A 112 6.64 -25.74 -9.61
CA THR A 112 6.45 -25.87 -8.15
C THR A 112 6.21 -24.52 -7.48
N LEU A 113 6.91 -23.47 -7.93
CA LEU A 113 6.71 -22.12 -7.44
C LEU A 113 5.32 -21.59 -7.85
N TYR A 114 4.87 -21.89 -9.07
CA TYR A 114 3.53 -21.54 -9.52
C TYR A 114 2.44 -22.22 -8.69
N TYR A 115 2.59 -23.48 -8.37
CA TYR A 115 1.66 -24.20 -7.48
C TYR A 115 1.67 -23.64 -6.04
N PHE A 116 2.81 -23.20 -5.55
CA PHE A 116 2.88 -22.55 -4.24
C PHE A 116 2.08 -21.23 -4.24
N ARG A 117 2.28 -20.38 -5.25
CA ARG A 117 1.52 -19.12 -5.42
C ARG A 117 0.02 -19.37 -5.58
N GLU A 118 -0.36 -20.41 -6.32
CA GLU A 118 -1.76 -20.80 -6.50
C GLU A 118 -2.42 -21.21 -5.17
N ARG A 119 -1.74 -22.03 -4.36
CA ARG A 119 -2.22 -22.43 -3.04
C ARG A 119 -2.36 -21.25 -2.09
N LEU A 120 -1.41 -20.34 -2.06
CA LEU A 120 -1.50 -19.10 -1.28
C LEU A 120 -2.72 -18.27 -1.71
N SER A 121 -2.91 -18.10 -3.02
CA SER A 121 -4.03 -17.35 -3.56
C SER A 121 -5.37 -17.99 -3.24
N LYS A 122 -5.47 -19.33 -3.38
CA LYS A 122 -6.68 -20.08 -3.05
C LYS A 122 -7.03 -19.97 -1.57
N TYR A 123 -6.04 -20.18 -0.69
CA TYR A 123 -6.25 -20.06 0.75
C TYR A 123 -6.69 -18.65 1.15
N TYR A 124 -6.09 -17.62 0.57
CA TYR A 124 -6.52 -16.24 0.80
C TYR A 124 -7.97 -16.00 0.38
N LEU A 125 -8.39 -16.50 -0.80
CA LEU A 125 -9.77 -16.36 -1.26
C LEU A 125 -10.80 -17.09 -0.36
N GLU A 126 -10.40 -18.20 0.25
CA GLU A 126 -11.26 -19.00 1.11
C GLU A 126 -11.31 -18.48 2.56
N SER A 127 -10.19 -17.98 3.08
CA SER A 127 -10.05 -17.61 4.51
C SER A 127 -9.93 -16.11 4.76
N GLY A 128 -9.59 -15.29 3.76
CA GLY A 128 -9.19 -13.90 3.93
C GLY A 128 -7.80 -13.70 4.53
N VAL A 129 -7.05 -14.78 4.82
CA VAL A 129 -5.76 -14.71 5.51
C VAL A 129 -4.59 -14.75 4.53
N ASN A 130 -3.71 -13.77 4.60
CA ASN A 130 -2.48 -13.71 3.81
C ASN A 130 -1.30 -14.30 4.61
N LEU A 131 -0.96 -15.57 4.34
CA LEU A 131 0.14 -16.24 5.03
C LEU A 131 1.51 -15.61 4.79
N LEU A 132 1.71 -14.92 3.65
CA LEU A 132 2.96 -14.21 3.38
C LEU A 132 3.09 -12.98 4.28
N GLU A 133 1.98 -12.30 4.56
CA GLU A 133 1.93 -11.18 5.51
C GLU A 133 2.22 -11.65 6.93
N GLN A 134 1.60 -12.75 7.36
CA GLN A 134 1.89 -13.35 8.67
C GLN A 134 3.38 -13.71 8.82
N ALA A 135 3.99 -14.32 7.81
CA ALA A 135 5.41 -14.64 7.83
C ALA A 135 6.29 -13.38 7.88
N PHE A 136 5.93 -12.33 7.14
CA PHE A 136 6.60 -11.04 7.19
C PHE A 136 6.54 -10.43 8.59
N GLU A 137 5.37 -10.41 9.20
CA GLU A 137 5.15 -9.87 10.53
C GLU A 137 5.95 -10.64 11.59
N GLN A 138 5.87 -11.96 11.62
CA GLN A 138 6.62 -12.80 12.56
C GLN A 138 8.15 -12.60 12.44
N VAL A 139 8.67 -12.57 11.21
CA VAL A 139 10.11 -12.35 10.99
C VAL A 139 10.52 -10.94 11.42
N THR A 140 9.73 -9.92 11.08
CA THR A 140 10.03 -8.54 11.44
C THR A 140 9.98 -8.31 12.94
N ASP A 141 8.99 -8.89 13.64
CA ASP A 141 8.86 -8.79 15.10
C ASP A 141 10.05 -9.47 15.81
N ALA A 142 10.51 -10.61 15.29
CA ALA A 142 11.73 -11.24 15.78
C ALA A 142 12.98 -10.35 15.54
N GLN A 143 13.10 -9.71 14.39
CA GLN A 143 14.19 -8.78 14.07
C GLN A 143 14.16 -7.54 14.98
N ILE A 144 12.98 -6.94 15.20
CA ILE A 144 12.78 -5.80 16.10
C ILE A 144 13.28 -6.14 17.51
N ARG A 145 12.84 -7.27 18.05
CA ARG A 145 13.21 -7.74 19.38
C ARG A 145 14.72 -8.01 19.50
N ASP A 146 15.28 -8.78 18.56
CA ASP A 146 16.68 -9.24 18.63
C ASP A 146 17.67 -8.10 18.39
N LEU A 147 17.31 -7.12 17.56
CA LEU A 147 18.12 -5.94 17.23
C LEU A 147 17.76 -4.72 18.09
N GLN A 148 16.83 -4.89 19.05
CA GLN A 148 16.43 -3.86 20.01
C GLN A 148 15.96 -2.56 19.35
N VAL A 149 15.20 -2.66 18.24
CA VAL A 149 14.65 -1.51 17.54
C VAL A 149 13.45 -0.95 18.31
N ARG A 150 13.49 0.33 18.65
CA ARG A 150 12.35 1.02 19.27
C ARG A 150 11.24 1.21 18.27
N THR A 151 10.01 0.93 18.66
CA THR A 151 8.82 0.92 17.79
C THR A 151 7.75 1.93 18.16
N GLY A 152 7.96 2.71 19.23
CA GLY A 152 7.00 3.71 19.69
C GLY A 152 6.70 4.77 18.64
N MET A 153 7.74 5.27 17.97
CA MET A 153 7.60 6.24 16.90
C MET A 153 7.69 5.57 15.53
N GLN A 154 6.62 5.70 14.74
CA GLN A 154 6.57 5.17 13.37
C GLN A 154 6.11 6.25 12.38
N ARG A 155 6.41 6.06 11.11
CA ARG A 155 5.94 6.91 10.01
C ARG A 155 5.30 6.08 8.92
N MET A 156 4.34 6.69 8.23
CA MET A 156 3.53 6.03 7.22
C MET A 156 3.42 6.91 5.97
N ASP A 157 3.55 6.32 4.80
CA ASP A 157 3.36 7.01 3.53
C ASP A 157 2.78 6.08 2.47
N SER A 158 1.95 6.65 1.59
CA SER A 158 1.29 5.92 0.51
C SER A 158 1.88 6.26 -0.85
N THR A 159 1.88 5.30 -1.76
CA THR A 159 2.36 5.46 -3.13
C THR A 159 1.47 4.75 -4.13
N GLN A 160 1.32 5.37 -5.30
CA GLN A 160 0.60 4.76 -6.41
C GLN A 160 1.46 3.68 -7.07
N ILE A 161 0.86 2.51 -7.34
CA ILE A 161 1.47 1.38 -8.03
C ILE A 161 0.62 0.96 -9.22
N ALA A 162 1.28 0.71 -10.36
CA ALA A 162 0.65 0.12 -11.53
C ALA A 162 0.82 -1.40 -11.50
N SER A 163 -0.27 -2.15 -11.60
CA SER A 163 -0.23 -3.59 -11.85
C SER A 163 0.09 -3.89 -13.32
N ASN A 164 0.25 -5.16 -13.68
CA ASN A 164 0.56 -5.55 -15.06
C ASN A 164 -0.67 -5.45 -15.99
N ILE A 165 -1.24 -4.25 -16.07
CA ILE A 165 -2.35 -3.94 -16.99
C ILE A 165 -1.88 -3.05 -18.12
N VAL A 166 -2.59 -3.12 -19.25
CA VAL A 166 -2.39 -2.20 -20.36
C VAL A 166 -3.09 -0.88 -20.01
N ASP A 167 -2.45 0.25 -20.32
CA ASP A 167 -3.12 1.55 -20.21
C ASP A 167 -4.06 1.74 -21.41
N ALA A 168 -5.22 1.08 -21.32
CA ALA A 168 -6.21 1.09 -22.36
C ALA A 168 -7.08 2.36 -22.32
N SER A 169 -7.46 2.86 -23.50
CA SER A 169 -8.54 3.85 -23.60
C SER A 169 -9.87 3.20 -23.20
N ARG A 170 -10.88 4.04 -22.88
CA ARG A 170 -12.24 3.56 -22.61
C ARG A 170 -12.79 2.66 -23.73
N LEU A 171 -12.63 3.08 -24.98
CA LEU A 171 -13.09 2.34 -26.13
C LEU A 171 -12.36 0.99 -26.29
N GLN A 172 -11.05 0.99 -26.05
CA GLN A 172 -10.25 -0.24 -26.07
C GLN A 172 -10.71 -1.24 -25.01
N LEU A 173 -10.97 -0.78 -23.78
CA LEU A 173 -11.47 -1.61 -22.68
C LEU A 173 -12.80 -2.31 -23.08
N LEU A 174 -13.72 -1.57 -23.68
CA LEU A 174 -15.01 -2.09 -24.13
C LEU A 174 -14.85 -3.16 -25.21
N VAL A 175 -14.00 -2.89 -26.19
CA VAL A 175 -13.71 -3.84 -27.29
C VAL A 175 -13.03 -5.11 -26.76
N GLU A 176 -12.08 -4.99 -25.83
CA GLU A 176 -11.44 -6.15 -25.17
C GLU A 176 -12.45 -7.02 -24.41
N ALA A 177 -13.45 -6.41 -23.76
CA ALA A 177 -14.51 -7.15 -23.08
C ALA A 177 -15.38 -7.95 -24.09
N ILE A 178 -15.76 -7.34 -25.21
CA ILE A 178 -16.49 -8.01 -26.29
C ILE A 178 -15.68 -9.20 -26.82
N GLN A 179 -14.38 -9.00 -27.09
CA GLN A 179 -13.50 -10.07 -27.57
C GLN A 179 -13.37 -11.23 -26.57
N ARG A 180 -13.43 -10.96 -25.26
CA ARG A 180 -13.41 -12.02 -24.25
C ARG A 180 -14.66 -12.85 -24.25
N VAL A 181 -15.81 -12.22 -24.38
CA VAL A 181 -17.08 -12.94 -24.48
C VAL A 181 -17.08 -13.81 -25.73
N HIS A 182 -16.66 -13.29 -26.89
CA HIS A 182 -16.58 -14.10 -28.13
C HIS A 182 -15.75 -15.39 -27.93
N ARG A 183 -14.67 -15.38 -27.19
CA ARG A 183 -13.80 -16.56 -26.98
C ARG A 183 -14.44 -17.70 -26.20
N ILE A 184 -15.45 -17.40 -25.39
CA ILE A 184 -16.14 -18.42 -24.56
C ILE A 184 -17.40 -18.97 -25.21
N LEU A 185 -17.84 -18.37 -26.33
CA LEU A 185 -19.05 -18.82 -27.03
C LEU A 185 -18.83 -20.14 -27.76
N SER A 186 -19.90 -20.91 -27.85
CA SER A 186 -19.98 -22.06 -28.77
C SER A 186 -19.85 -21.63 -30.25
N GLU A 187 -19.40 -22.52 -31.12
CA GLU A 187 -19.29 -22.23 -32.56
C GLU A 187 -20.63 -21.75 -33.16
N SER A 188 -21.75 -22.38 -32.76
CA SER A 188 -23.10 -21.99 -33.19
C SER A 188 -23.47 -20.57 -32.74
N ASP A 189 -23.12 -20.15 -31.55
CA ASP A 189 -23.39 -18.80 -31.09
C ASP A 189 -22.45 -17.76 -31.70
N GLN A 190 -21.19 -18.13 -31.97
CA GLN A 190 -20.27 -17.29 -32.73
C GLN A 190 -20.78 -17.03 -34.17
N GLU A 191 -21.30 -18.03 -34.84
CA GLU A 191 -21.93 -17.89 -36.17
C GLU A 191 -23.20 -17.04 -36.11
N ARG A 192 -24.11 -17.34 -35.16
CA ARG A 192 -25.39 -16.64 -34.98
C ARG A 192 -25.20 -15.14 -34.70
N LEU A 193 -24.19 -14.78 -33.90
CA LEU A 193 -23.91 -13.40 -33.49
C LEU A 193 -22.74 -12.76 -34.24
N SER A 194 -22.28 -13.37 -35.33
CA SER A 194 -21.10 -12.94 -36.10
C SER A 194 -21.11 -11.46 -36.46
N SER A 195 -22.27 -10.95 -36.92
CA SER A 195 -22.43 -9.53 -37.29
C SER A 195 -22.18 -8.56 -36.14
N SER A 196 -22.46 -8.97 -34.89
CA SER A 196 -22.22 -8.15 -33.70
C SER A 196 -20.75 -8.17 -33.29
N PHE A 197 -20.03 -9.25 -33.55
CA PHE A 197 -18.63 -9.40 -33.14
C PHE A 197 -17.62 -8.97 -34.19
N GLU A 198 -17.91 -9.16 -35.50
CA GLU A 198 -16.98 -8.92 -36.60
C GLU A 198 -16.25 -7.56 -36.53
N PRO A 199 -16.93 -6.42 -36.25
CA PRO A 199 -16.26 -5.12 -36.18
C PRO A 199 -15.16 -5.03 -35.09
N TYR A 200 -15.22 -5.90 -34.06
CA TYR A 200 -14.36 -5.86 -32.88
C TYR A 200 -13.32 -6.97 -32.84
N LEU A 201 -13.34 -7.93 -33.79
CA LEU A 201 -12.38 -9.01 -33.84
C LEU A 201 -11.04 -8.59 -34.44
N LYS A 202 -10.04 -9.48 -34.34
CA LYS A 202 -8.67 -9.24 -34.78
C LYS A 202 -8.61 -8.74 -36.22
N GLY A 203 -8.01 -7.59 -36.45
CA GLY A 203 -7.93 -6.95 -37.77
C GLY A 203 -8.82 -5.71 -37.89
N THR A 204 -10.06 -5.74 -37.40
CA THR A 204 -10.98 -4.60 -37.39
C THR A 204 -10.97 -3.81 -36.07
N ALA A 205 -10.73 -4.48 -34.95
CA ALA A 205 -10.67 -3.87 -33.62
C ALA A 205 -9.74 -2.63 -33.54
N GLY A 206 -8.62 -2.65 -34.26
CA GLY A 206 -7.70 -1.51 -34.31
C GLY A 206 -8.31 -0.24 -34.88
N HIS A 207 -9.34 -0.34 -35.75
CA HIS A 207 -10.08 0.81 -36.27
C HIS A 207 -10.84 1.51 -35.14
N TYR A 208 -11.47 0.76 -34.25
CA TYR A 208 -12.25 1.30 -33.15
C TYR A 208 -11.40 1.76 -31.95
N THR A 209 -10.26 1.14 -31.69
CA THR A 209 -9.43 1.39 -30.52
C THR A 209 -8.31 2.39 -30.76
N TYR A 210 -7.70 2.38 -31.95
CA TYR A 210 -6.47 3.14 -32.21
C TYR A 210 -6.61 4.23 -33.29
N ARG A 211 -7.60 4.13 -34.15
CA ARG A 211 -7.77 5.05 -35.28
C ARG A 211 -8.81 6.13 -35.08
N VAL A 212 -9.73 5.93 -34.14
CA VAL A 212 -10.77 6.92 -33.84
C VAL A 212 -10.14 8.13 -33.17
N LYS A 213 -10.26 9.29 -33.78
CA LYS A 213 -9.74 10.57 -33.27
C LYS A 213 -10.85 11.61 -33.32
N GLY A 214 -10.79 12.52 -32.33
CA GLY A 214 -11.79 13.59 -32.17
C GLY A 214 -12.92 13.19 -31.20
N LYS A 215 -13.37 14.17 -30.43
CA LYS A 215 -14.31 13.95 -29.32
C LYS A 215 -15.67 13.43 -29.81
N GLU A 216 -16.17 13.96 -30.90
CA GLU A 216 -17.48 13.58 -31.47
C GLU A 216 -17.46 12.15 -31.99
N ALA A 217 -16.46 11.80 -32.83
CA ALA A 217 -16.31 10.45 -33.37
C ALA A 217 -16.11 9.38 -32.28
N VAL A 218 -15.38 9.70 -31.21
CA VAL A 218 -15.22 8.81 -30.04
C VAL A 218 -16.56 8.61 -29.34
N GLN A 219 -17.38 9.65 -29.17
CA GLN A 219 -18.70 9.54 -28.54
C GLN A 219 -19.66 8.71 -29.38
N GLU A 220 -19.66 8.89 -30.68
CA GLU A 220 -20.47 8.08 -31.61
C GLU A 220 -20.09 6.60 -31.54
N HIS A 221 -18.78 6.28 -31.59
CA HIS A 221 -18.31 4.89 -31.47
C HIS A 221 -18.62 4.29 -30.09
N LEU A 222 -18.54 5.08 -29.01
CA LEU A 222 -18.95 4.63 -27.68
C LEU A 222 -20.44 4.26 -27.64
N ALA A 223 -21.30 5.05 -28.28
CA ALA A 223 -22.72 4.75 -28.35
C ALA A 223 -23.00 3.46 -29.15
N GLN A 224 -22.31 3.29 -30.31
CA GLN A 224 -22.41 2.07 -31.12
C GLN A 224 -21.95 0.82 -30.35
N VAL A 225 -20.78 0.88 -29.71
CA VAL A 225 -20.25 -0.23 -28.88
C VAL A 225 -21.20 -0.53 -27.72
N GLY A 226 -21.77 0.50 -27.09
CA GLY A 226 -22.74 0.34 -26.00
C GLY A 226 -24.00 -0.40 -26.44
N SER A 227 -24.54 -0.06 -27.61
CA SER A 227 -25.72 -0.74 -28.19
C SER A 227 -25.43 -2.21 -28.52
N VAL A 228 -24.22 -2.51 -29.06
CA VAL A 228 -23.79 -3.89 -29.29
C VAL A 228 -23.65 -4.67 -27.97
N ILE A 229 -23.04 -4.08 -26.95
CA ILE A 229 -22.91 -4.74 -25.64
C ILE A 229 -24.29 -5.03 -25.06
N TYR A 230 -25.23 -4.07 -25.12
CA TYR A 230 -26.59 -4.25 -24.64
C TYR A 230 -27.31 -5.42 -25.34
N HIS A 231 -27.21 -5.49 -26.69
CA HIS A 231 -27.75 -6.60 -27.47
C HIS A 231 -27.10 -7.94 -27.07
N LEU A 232 -25.77 -8.01 -26.99
CA LEU A 232 -25.05 -9.22 -26.59
C LEU A 232 -25.44 -9.69 -25.18
N LEU A 233 -25.63 -8.77 -24.24
CA LEU A 233 -26.08 -9.12 -22.88
C LEU A 233 -27.47 -9.74 -22.88
N ALA A 234 -28.39 -9.25 -23.71
CA ALA A 234 -29.73 -9.81 -23.83
C ALA A 234 -29.70 -11.21 -24.46
N GLU A 235 -29.01 -11.37 -25.59
CA GLU A 235 -28.93 -12.62 -26.36
C GLU A 235 -28.21 -13.77 -25.67
N LEU A 236 -27.22 -13.42 -24.82
CA LEU A 236 -26.34 -14.41 -24.15
C LEU A 236 -26.76 -14.71 -22.71
N LYS A 237 -27.75 -14.01 -22.17
CA LYS A 237 -28.13 -14.10 -20.75
C LYS A 237 -28.43 -15.52 -20.28
N ASP A 238 -29.26 -16.24 -21.04
CA ASP A 238 -29.76 -17.55 -20.62
C ASP A 238 -28.68 -18.63 -20.58
N ALA A 239 -27.72 -18.55 -21.50
CA ALA A 239 -26.68 -19.57 -21.64
C ALA A 239 -25.37 -19.22 -20.92
N TYR A 240 -25.03 -17.92 -20.78
CA TYR A 240 -23.69 -17.50 -20.36
C TYR A 240 -23.68 -16.58 -19.13
N ALA A 241 -24.82 -16.33 -18.46
CA ALA A 241 -24.87 -15.41 -17.30
C ALA A 241 -23.92 -15.78 -16.15
N ALA A 242 -23.61 -17.07 -15.98
CA ALA A 242 -22.69 -17.56 -14.96
C ALA A 242 -21.19 -17.41 -15.36
N GLU A 243 -20.93 -17.17 -16.65
CA GLU A 243 -19.56 -17.06 -17.14
C GLU A 243 -18.90 -15.74 -16.73
N ALA A 244 -17.64 -15.84 -16.25
CA ALA A 244 -16.90 -14.66 -15.78
C ALA A 244 -16.77 -13.56 -16.85
N ALA A 245 -16.59 -13.93 -18.13
CA ALA A 245 -16.50 -12.96 -19.22
C ALA A 245 -17.82 -12.21 -19.45
N TYR A 246 -18.97 -12.90 -19.32
CA TYR A 246 -20.28 -12.27 -19.38
C TYR A 246 -20.50 -11.31 -18.20
N GLN A 247 -20.16 -11.72 -17.00
CA GLN A 247 -20.29 -10.88 -15.80
C GLN A 247 -19.43 -9.61 -15.89
N VAL A 248 -18.22 -9.71 -16.43
CA VAL A 248 -17.36 -8.56 -16.73
C VAL A 248 -18.00 -7.63 -17.76
N LEU A 249 -18.59 -8.18 -18.83
CA LEU A 249 -19.29 -7.38 -19.85
C LEU A 249 -20.50 -6.65 -19.26
N ALA A 250 -21.28 -7.33 -18.40
CA ALA A 250 -22.43 -6.75 -17.71
C ALA A 250 -22.01 -5.62 -16.74
N ARG A 251 -20.93 -5.84 -15.98
CA ARG A 251 -20.34 -4.82 -15.10
C ARG A 251 -19.89 -3.59 -15.91
N ILE A 252 -19.15 -3.78 -16.97
CA ILE A 252 -18.69 -2.69 -17.86
C ILE A 252 -19.88 -1.91 -18.42
N PHE A 253 -20.94 -2.60 -18.86
CA PHE A 253 -22.13 -1.92 -19.34
C PHE A 253 -22.77 -1.02 -18.27
N ALA A 254 -22.99 -1.56 -17.08
CA ALA A 254 -23.56 -0.81 -15.97
C ALA A 254 -22.71 0.40 -15.54
N GLU A 255 -21.38 0.27 -15.59
CA GLU A 255 -20.44 1.32 -15.22
C GLU A 255 -20.33 2.44 -16.27
N HIS A 256 -20.39 2.10 -17.56
CA HIS A 256 -20.06 3.01 -18.66
C HIS A 256 -21.27 3.56 -19.43
N PHE A 257 -22.45 2.95 -19.30
CA PHE A 257 -23.63 3.32 -20.06
C PHE A 257 -24.85 3.55 -19.17
N LYS A 258 -25.83 4.24 -19.73
CA LYS A 258 -27.16 4.43 -19.15
C LYS A 258 -28.22 4.17 -20.21
N LEU A 259 -29.36 3.64 -19.78
CA LEU A 259 -30.54 3.45 -20.60
C LEU A 259 -31.50 4.62 -20.38
N VAL A 260 -31.96 5.21 -21.46
CA VAL A 260 -33.00 6.24 -21.45
C VAL A 260 -33.98 5.88 -22.57
N GLU A 261 -35.22 5.61 -22.23
CA GLU A 261 -36.28 5.24 -23.19
C GLU A 261 -35.83 4.13 -24.16
N ASP A 262 -35.26 3.03 -23.62
CA ASP A 262 -34.70 1.88 -24.35
C ASP A 262 -33.51 2.18 -25.29
N SER A 263 -32.97 3.39 -25.22
CA SER A 263 -31.76 3.77 -25.95
C SER A 263 -30.53 3.80 -25.06
N VAL A 264 -29.40 3.34 -25.61
CA VAL A 264 -28.12 3.26 -24.89
C VAL A 264 -27.34 4.54 -25.06
N TYR A 265 -26.98 5.18 -23.96
CA TYR A 265 -26.15 6.39 -23.96
C TYR A 265 -24.85 6.17 -23.16
N PRO A 266 -23.68 6.57 -23.67
CA PRO A 266 -22.44 6.55 -22.91
C PRO A 266 -22.50 7.61 -21.80
N LYS A 267 -22.11 7.23 -20.59
CA LYS A 267 -21.93 8.16 -19.46
C LYS A 267 -20.80 9.13 -19.78
N GLU A 268 -20.94 10.38 -19.34
CA GLU A 268 -19.84 11.35 -19.39
C GLU A 268 -18.71 10.97 -18.42
N ASN A 269 -17.48 11.45 -18.67
CA ASN A 269 -16.32 11.12 -17.82
C ASN A 269 -16.55 11.50 -16.34
N ARG A 270 -17.29 12.57 -16.06
CA ARG A 270 -17.64 12.98 -14.69
C ARG A 270 -18.67 12.06 -14.00
N GLU A 271 -19.42 11.26 -14.78
CA GLU A 271 -20.39 10.29 -14.30
C GLU A 271 -19.75 8.92 -14.01
N LEU A 272 -18.49 8.71 -14.43
CA LEU A 272 -17.76 7.47 -14.18
C LEU A 272 -17.25 7.47 -12.74
N ALA A 273 -17.55 6.39 -12.01
CA ALA A 273 -17.02 6.19 -10.67
C ALA A 273 -15.52 5.89 -10.71
N SER A 274 -14.78 6.32 -9.68
CA SER A 274 -13.35 6.01 -9.54
C SER A 274 -13.05 4.51 -9.42
N GLY A 275 -14.03 3.71 -8.97
CA GLY A 275 -13.99 2.25 -8.92
C GLY A 275 -14.37 1.55 -10.21
N SER A 276 -14.67 2.29 -11.31
CA SER A 276 -14.96 1.67 -12.60
C SER A 276 -13.79 0.85 -13.10
N LEU A 277 -14.10 -0.25 -13.79
CA LEU A 277 -13.12 -1.21 -14.30
C LEU A 277 -12.07 -0.53 -15.19
N GLN A 278 -10.79 -0.76 -14.89
CA GLN A 278 -9.67 -0.20 -15.64
C GLN A 278 -9.03 -1.21 -16.59
N SER A 279 -9.23 -2.49 -16.36
CA SER A 279 -8.70 -3.57 -17.17
C SER A 279 -9.59 -4.81 -17.03
N VAL A 280 -9.84 -5.49 -18.14
CA VAL A 280 -10.51 -6.80 -18.11
C VAL A 280 -9.60 -7.91 -17.53
N ASP A 281 -8.31 -7.64 -17.38
CA ASP A 281 -7.31 -8.56 -16.83
C ASP A 281 -7.09 -8.39 -15.33
N ASP A 282 -7.56 -7.27 -14.74
CA ASP A 282 -7.40 -6.94 -13.33
C ASP A 282 -8.66 -6.20 -12.87
N LEU A 283 -9.60 -6.98 -12.31
CA LEU A 283 -10.95 -6.50 -11.99
C LEU A 283 -11.00 -5.65 -10.72
N GLU A 284 -9.92 -5.62 -9.95
CA GLU A 284 -9.79 -4.89 -8.68
C GLU A 284 -9.04 -3.57 -8.85
N ALA A 285 -8.28 -3.42 -9.96
CA ALA A 285 -7.57 -2.19 -10.26
C ALA A 285 -8.55 -1.02 -10.47
N SER A 286 -8.30 0.08 -9.78
CA SER A 286 -9.12 1.30 -9.83
C SER A 286 -8.35 2.49 -10.39
N TYR A 287 -9.04 3.64 -10.48
CA TYR A 287 -8.52 4.87 -11.07
C TYR A 287 -8.44 5.99 -10.02
N ARG A 288 -7.33 6.74 -10.02
CA ARG A 288 -7.15 7.95 -9.20
C ARG A 288 -6.45 9.05 -9.99
N THR A 289 -6.92 10.29 -9.82
CA THR A 289 -6.22 11.48 -10.29
C THR A 289 -5.52 12.15 -9.10
N LYS A 290 -4.23 12.44 -9.23
CA LYS A 290 -3.46 13.22 -8.25
C LYS A 290 -2.75 14.37 -8.97
N GLY A 291 -3.20 15.60 -8.74
CA GLY A 291 -2.80 16.74 -9.56
C GLY A 291 -3.21 16.54 -11.02
N ASN A 292 -2.25 16.66 -11.95
CA ASN A 292 -2.48 16.42 -13.38
C ASN A 292 -2.16 14.98 -13.83
N ALA A 293 -1.71 14.12 -12.93
CA ALA A 293 -1.37 12.74 -13.24
C ALA A 293 -2.52 11.77 -12.96
N GLN A 294 -2.67 10.80 -13.85
CA GLN A 294 -3.67 9.75 -13.79
C GLN A 294 -2.99 8.42 -13.45
N TYR A 295 -3.55 7.69 -12.51
CA TYR A 295 -3.02 6.41 -12.05
C TYR A 295 -4.08 5.33 -12.16
N LYS A 296 -3.71 4.20 -12.75
CA LYS A 296 -4.53 2.98 -12.82
C LYS A 296 -3.81 1.87 -12.08
N GLY A 297 -4.50 1.19 -11.18
CA GLY A 297 -3.95 0.10 -10.37
C GLY A 297 -4.28 0.25 -8.90
N TYR A 298 -3.26 0.33 -8.04
CA TYR A 298 -3.39 0.24 -6.60
C TYR A 298 -2.62 1.36 -5.88
N VAL A 299 -2.94 1.55 -4.62
CA VAL A 299 -2.15 2.30 -3.65
C VAL A 299 -1.45 1.32 -2.71
N ALA A 300 -0.14 1.47 -2.51
CA ALA A 300 0.58 0.78 -1.45
C ALA A 300 0.88 1.77 -0.32
N ASN A 301 0.62 1.34 0.90
CA ASN A 301 0.95 2.05 2.12
C ASN A 301 2.05 1.30 2.85
N VAL A 302 3.08 2.01 3.26
CA VAL A 302 4.25 1.46 3.95
C VAL A 302 4.41 2.16 5.28
N THR A 303 4.48 1.38 6.35
CA THR A 303 4.79 1.86 7.70
C THR A 303 6.16 1.39 8.12
N GLU A 304 6.95 2.25 8.72
CA GLU A 304 8.28 1.91 9.24
C GLU A 304 8.57 2.64 10.55
N THR A 305 9.48 2.09 11.36
CA THR A 305 10.00 2.77 12.55
C THR A 305 10.71 4.06 12.18
N CYS A 306 10.70 5.06 13.05
CA CYS A 306 11.38 6.33 12.80
C CYS A 306 11.90 7.02 14.06
N ASP A 307 12.04 6.28 15.16
CA ASP A 307 12.65 6.81 16.38
C ASP A 307 14.07 7.31 16.07
N PRO A 308 14.41 8.57 16.37
CA PRO A 308 15.74 9.15 16.12
C PRO A 308 16.89 8.43 16.83
N ASP A 309 16.59 7.74 17.93
CA ASP A 309 17.57 6.98 18.69
C ASP A 309 17.87 5.59 18.10
N ASN A 310 17.15 5.20 17.04
CA ASN A 310 17.43 3.97 16.33
C ASN A 310 18.49 4.16 15.24
N ASP A 311 19.57 3.40 15.31
CA ASP A 311 20.55 3.29 14.22
C ASP A 311 20.02 2.47 13.04
N LEU A 312 18.96 1.68 13.25
CA LEU A 312 18.30 0.84 12.27
C LEU A 312 16.80 1.13 12.26
N GLN A 313 16.26 1.43 11.08
CA GLN A 313 14.82 1.57 10.88
C GLN A 313 14.28 0.41 10.04
N LEU A 314 13.17 -0.20 10.45
CA LEU A 314 12.55 -1.35 9.80
C LEU A 314 11.13 -1.05 9.34
N ILE A 315 10.76 -1.60 8.19
CA ILE A 315 9.38 -1.61 7.70
C ILE A 315 8.60 -2.59 8.57
N THR A 316 7.53 -2.10 9.19
CA THR A 316 6.69 -2.86 10.13
C THR A 316 5.40 -3.37 9.50
N LYS A 317 4.87 -2.64 8.49
CA LYS A 317 3.64 -3.02 7.79
C LYS A 317 3.64 -2.57 6.33
N VAL A 318 2.99 -3.39 5.49
CA VAL A 318 2.71 -3.09 4.08
C VAL A 318 1.24 -3.41 3.80
N GLN A 319 0.52 -2.44 3.25
CA GLN A 319 -0.85 -2.61 2.80
C GLN A 319 -0.97 -2.28 1.32
N VAL A 320 -1.86 -2.95 0.61
CA VAL A 320 -2.21 -2.62 -0.78
C VAL A 320 -3.72 -2.59 -0.90
N ALA A 321 -4.23 -1.52 -1.48
CA ALA A 321 -5.66 -1.34 -1.74
C ALA A 321 -5.89 -0.77 -3.15
N PRO A 322 -7.13 -0.82 -3.67
CA PRO A 322 -7.48 -0.09 -4.89
C PRO A 322 -7.14 1.41 -4.79
N ASN A 323 -6.74 2.03 -5.89
CA ASN A 323 -6.28 3.43 -5.91
C ASN A 323 -7.27 4.45 -5.34
N ASN A 324 -8.55 4.14 -5.35
CA ASN A 324 -9.62 5.01 -4.86
C ASN A 324 -9.83 4.95 -3.35
N VAL A 325 -9.13 4.07 -2.62
CA VAL A 325 -9.14 4.03 -1.16
C VAL A 325 -8.40 5.25 -0.61
N ASP A 326 -9.00 5.90 0.40
CA ASP A 326 -8.41 7.09 1.04
C ASP A 326 -7.30 6.69 2.02
N ASP A 327 -6.24 7.50 2.08
CA ASP A 327 -5.09 7.22 2.94
C ASP A 327 -5.49 7.17 4.44
N SER A 328 -6.52 7.92 4.86
CA SER A 328 -7.07 7.86 6.22
C SER A 328 -7.72 6.51 6.56
N GLN A 329 -8.30 5.84 5.57
CA GLN A 329 -8.84 4.49 5.74
C GLN A 329 -7.72 3.46 5.89
N LEU A 330 -6.63 3.58 5.10
CA LEU A 330 -5.45 2.71 5.24
C LEU A 330 -4.82 2.81 6.63
N LEU A 331 -4.77 4.02 7.20
CA LEU A 331 -4.32 4.22 8.57
C LEU A 331 -5.25 3.51 9.56
N ALA A 332 -6.56 3.74 9.45
CA ALA A 332 -7.54 3.13 10.34
C ALA A 332 -7.49 1.60 10.34
N GLU A 333 -7.28 0.99 9.16
CA GLU A 333 -7.13 -0.45 8.99
C GLU A 333 -5.80 -0.99 9.54
N ALA A 334 -4.70 -0.20 9.45
CA ALA A 334 -3.38 -0.62 9.95
C ALA A 334 -3.26 -0.53 11.48
N LEU A 335 -3.93 0.43 12.09
CA LEU A 335 -3.71 0.82 13.50
C LEU A 335 -3.83 -0.34 14.49
N PRO A 336 -4.89 -1.19 14.46
CA PRO A 336 -5.02 -2.29 15.44
C PRO A 336 -3.85 -3.28 15.38
N ASN A 337 -3.42 -3.65 14.18
CA ASN A 337 -2.31 -4.58 13.99
C ASN A 337 -0.96 -3.98 14.42
N LEU A 338 -0.74 -2.68 14.17
CA LEU A 338 0.47 -1.99 14.62
C LEU A 338 0.52 -1.89 16.16
N GLN A 339 -0.60 -1.57 16.81
CA GLN A 339 -0.69 -1.51 18.27
C GLN A 339 -0.50 -2.88 18.95
N GLU A 340 -1.01 -3.95 18.33
CA GLU A 340 -0.83 -5.31 18.85
C GLU A 340 0.64 -5.77 18.78
N ARG A 341 1.36 -5.38 17.73
CA ARG A 341 2.71 -5.88 17.43
C ARG A 341 3.85 -4.97 17.91
N THR A 342 3.55 -3.72 18.18
CA THR A 342 4.56 -2.69 18.48
C THR A 342 4.12 -1.78 19.63
N ASP A 343 5.06 -1.04 20.22
CA ASP A 343 4.78 -0.07 21.28
C ASP A 343 4.34 1.29 20.71
N LEU A 344 3.57 1.30 19.60
CA LEU A 344 3.20 2.50 18.86
C LEU A 344 2.51 3.54 19.76
N ASP A 345 3.15 4.69 19.94
CA ASP A 345 2.63 5.88 20.63
C ASP A 345 2.54 7.12 19.73
N THR A 346 3.35 7.17 18.68
CA THR A 346 3.42 8.32 17.77
C THR A 346 3.49 7.87 16.33
N LEU A 347 2.55 8.35 15.51
CA LEU A 347 2.49 8.07 14.08
C LEU A 347 2.68 9.36 13.26
N ILE A 348 3.69 9.40 12.40
CA ILE A 348 4.02 10.55 11.54
C ILE A 348 3.53 10.27 10.12
N THR A 349 2.73 11.19 9.57
CA THR A 349 2.12 11.03 8.24
C THR A 349 2.12 12.32 7.44
N ASP A 350 1.73 12.25 6.16
CA ASP A 350 1.36 13.44 5.41
C ASP A 350 -0.11 13.86 5.69
N GLY A 351 -0.52 14.99 5.11
CA GLY A 351 -1.88 15.49 5.25
C GLY A 351 -2.96 14.62 4.61
N GLY A 352 -2.59 13.68 3.73
CA GLY A 352 -3.51 12.74 3.10
C GLY A 352 -4.18 11.79 4.07
N PHE A 353 -3.49 11.45 5.16
CA PHE A 353 -3.98 10.56 6.21
C PHE A 353 -4.94 11.22 7.20
N GLY A 354 -5.10 12.54 7.17
CA GLY A 354 -6.08 13.26 8.00
C GLY A 354 -7.49 13.15 7.44
N GLY A 355 -8.35 12.39 8.09
CA GLY A 355 -9.72 12.17 7.67
C GLY A 355 -10.61 11.61 8.77
N GLU A 356 -11.90 11.44 8.47
CA GLU A 356 -12.87 10.92 9.43
C GLU A 356 -12.53 9.48 9.89
N ALA A 357 -12.05 8.65 8.97
CA ALA A 357 -11.68 7.27 9.29
C ALA A 357 -10.52 7.21 10.30
N SER A 358 -9.45 7.98 10.06
CA SER A 358 -8.32 8.07 10.99
C SER A 358 -8.70 8.72 12.32
N ASP A 359 -9.52 9.78 12.29
CA ASP A 359 -10.01 10.44 13.50
C ASP A 359 -10.80 9.46 14.38
N THR A 360 -11.67 8.64 13.76
CA THR A 360 -12.47 7.65 14.48
C THR A 360 -11.61 6.49 15.02
N ALA A 361 -10.63 6.05 14.25
CA ALA A 361 -9.77 4.95 14.67
C ALA A 361 -8.81 5.36 15.82
N LEU A 362 -8.42 6.63 15.86
CA LEU A 362 -7.53 7.17 16.91
C LEU A 362 -8.30 7.64 18.14
N ASP A 363 -9.63 7.77 18.05
CA ASP A 363 -10.48 8.22 19.16
C ASP A 363 -10.39 7.24 20.35
N GLY A 364 -10.00 7.75 21.52
CA GLY A 364 -9.78 6.94 22.72
C GLY A 364 -8.52 6.05 22.69
N GLN A 365 -7.65 6.18 21.68
CA GLN A 365 -6.38 5.47 21.60
C GLN A 365 -5.23 6.35 22.13
N ASP A 366 -4.26 5.73 22.79
CA ASP A 366 -3.05 6.42 23.27
C ASP A 366 -1.98 6.50 22.15
N VAL A 367 -2.41 6.98 20.96
CA VAL A 367 -1.54 7.16 19.79
C VAL A 367 -1.68 8.58 19.25
N LYS A 368 -0.58 9.31 19.25
CA LYS A 368 -0.51 10.67 18.73
C LYS A 368 -0.26 10.66 17.21
N LEU A 369 -1.17 11.28 16.44
CA LEU A 369 -0.97 11.50 15.00
C LEU A 369 -0.29 12.85 14.75
N ILE A 370 0.92 12.83 14.19
CA ILE A 370 1.65 14.02 13.76
C ILE A 370 1.63 14.12 12.24
N GLN A 371 0.99 15.16 11.73
CA GLN A 371 0.94 15.41 10.29
C GLN A 371 2.00 16.43 9.87
N THR A 372 2.75 16.14 8.80
CA THR A 372 3.79 17.04 8.25
C THR A 372 3.26 17.97 7.17
N ALA A 373 2.00 17.83 6.79
CA ALA A 373 1.26 18.71 5.88
C ALA A 373 -0.23 18.65 6.23
N ILE A 374 -1.01 19.59 5.75
CA ILE A 374 -2.45 19.65 5.93
C ILE A 374 -3.14 19.48 4.58
N ARG A 375 -4.17 18.62 4.54
CA ARG A 375 -5.01 18.40 3.35
C ARG A 375 -5.89 19.62 3.09
N GLY A 376 -6.01 20.03 1.84
CA GLY A 376 -6.88 21.09 1.39
C GLY A 376 -6.13 22.39 1.01
N PRO A 377 -6.86 23.43 0.58
CA PRO A 377 -6.25 24.71 0.25
C PRO A 377 -5.59 25.34 1.47
N LYS A 378 -4.47 26.03 1.25
CA LYS A 378 -3.86 26.83 2.30
C LYS A 378 -4.88 27.87 2.78
N PRO A 379 -5.04 28.04 4.10
CA PRO A 379 -5.93 29.06 4.62
C PRO A 379 -5.45 30.44 4.20
N ASP A 380 -6.41 31.33 4.02
CA ASP A 380 -6.11 32.75 3.88
C ASP A 380 -5.44 33.25 5.18
N SER A 381 -4.25 33.82 5.04
CA SER A 381 -3.50 34.36 6.19
C SER A 381 -4.15 35.60 6.81
N HIS A 382 -5.09 36.22 6.10
CA HIS A 382 -5.79 37.43 6.58
C HIS A 382 -7.00 37.08 7.47
N SER A 383 -7.66 35.96 7.24
CA SER A 383 -8.87 35.56 7.95
C SER A 383 -8.59 34.53 9.03
N PHE A 384 -9.24 34.65 10.19
CA PHE A 384 -9.20 33.63 11.21
C PHE A 384 -9.96 32.38 10.80
N HIS A 385 -9.40 31.22 11.10
CA HIS A 385 -10.00 29.92 10.92
C HIS A 385 -10.35 29.30 12.28
N LEU A 386 -11.10 28.20 12.27
CA LEU A 386 -11.48 27.51 13.52
C LEU A 386 -10.26 27.10 14.36
N ALA A 387 -9.09 26.89 13.74
CA ALA A 387 -7.84 26.61 14.43
C ALA A 387 -7.32 27.78 15.30
N ASP A 388 -7.73 29.02 14.99
CA ASP A 388 -7.37 30.20 15.77
C ASP A 388 -8.26 30.40 17.02
N PHE A 389 -9.33 29.59 17.14
CA PHE A 389 -10.21 29.54 18.29
C PHE A 389 -9.77 28.42 19.24
N GLU A 390 -9.96 28.62 20.53
CA GLU A 390 -9.70 27.60 21.55
C GLU A 390 -11.00 26.87 21.86
N VAL A 391 -11.06 25.57 21.58
CA VAL A 391 -12.20 24.71 21.90
C VAL A 391 -11.89 23.93 23.16
N LEU A 392 -12.76 24.00 24.16
CA LEU A 392 -12.69 23.23 25.40
C LEU A 392 -13.58 22.00 25.31
N PHE A 393 -13.08 20.88 25.81
CA PHE A 393 -13.74 19.58 25.80
C PHE A 393 -14.05 19.14 27.23
N ASP A 394 -15.08 18.34 27.39
CA ASP A 394 -15.34 17.60 28.63
C ASP A 394 -14.49 16.32 28.69
N PRO A 395 -14.51 15.57 29.82
CA PRO A 395 -13.79 14.30 29.94
C PRO A 395 -14.25 13.21 28.98
N GLN A 396 -15.36 13.39 28.28
CA GLN A 396 -15.92 12.51 27.26
C GLN A 396 -15.58 12.99 25.84
N ASP A 397 -14.60 13.89 25.67
CA ASP A 397 -14.18 14.51 24.39
C ASP A 397 -15.29 15.25 23.63
N THR A 398 -16.34 15.72 24.38
CA THR A 398 -17.42 16.52 23.78
C THR A 398 -17.06 18.01 23.86
N PRO A 399 -17.13 18.77 22.74
CA PRO A 399 -16.81 20.20 22.76
C PRO A 399 -17.87 20.99 23.51
N THR A 400 -17.48 21.65 24.61
CA THR A 400 -18.37 22.39 25.53
C THR A 400 -18.36 23.89 25.31
N ASN A 401 -17.19 24.50 25.19
CA ASN A 401 -17.02 25.94 25.04
C ASN A 401 -16.03 26.26 23.94
N ILE A 402 -16.13 27.46 23.41
CA ILE A 402 -15.18 28.01 22.44
C ILE A 402 -14.79 29.43 22.81
N THR A 403 -13.49 29.71 22.79
CA THR A 403 -12.94 31.06 23.03
C THR A 403 -12.46 31.65 21.70
N CYS A 404 -12.92 32.84 21.36
CA CYS A 404 -12.46 33.52 20.16
C CYS A 404 -11.07 34.17 20.34
N PRO A 405 -10.33 34.54 19.27
CA PRO A 405 -9.03 35.22 19.37
C PRO A 405 -9.03 36.53 20.15
N TYR A 406 -10.19 37.16 20.35
CA TYR A 406 -10.37 38.36 21.18
C TYR A 406 -10.64 38.04 22.68
N GLY A 407 -10.66 36.74 23.05
CA GLY A 407 -10.80 36.30 24.44
C GLY A 407 -12.25 36.10 24.91
N GLN A 408 -13.25 36.19 24.05
CA GLN A 408 -14.63 35.90 24.45
C GLN A 408 -14.92 34.38 24.44
N MET A 409 -15.24 33.81 25.59
CA MET A 409 -15.66 32.42 25.75
C MET A 409 -17.18 32.31 25.70
N VAL A 410 -17.70 31.39 24.90
CA VAL A 410 -19.14 31.10 24.78
C VAL A 410 -19.41 29.59 24.71
N PRO A 411 -20.58 29.11 25.17
CA PRO A 411 -20.92 27.69 25.05
C PRO A 411 -21.16 27.29 23.60
N ILE A 412 -20.78 26.06 23.28
CA ILE A 412 -21.09 25.38 22.03
C ILE A 412 -22.48 24.74 22.19
N THR A 413 -23.36 24.95 21.20
CA THR A 413 -24.71 24.40 21.18
C THR A 413 -24.99 23.71 19.86
N PRO A 414 -25.92 22.73 19.81
CA PRO A 414 -26.35 22.14 18.56
C PRO A 414 -26.87 23.19 17.57
N GLY A 415 -26.49 23.06 16.31
CA GLY A 415 -27.02 23.87 15.21
C GLY A 415 -28.40 23.41 14.74
N ARG A 416 -28.99 24.15 13.80
CA ARG A 416 -30.34 23.82 13.25
C ARG A 416 -30.36 22.57 12.36
N THR A 417 -29.23 22.18 11.84
CA THR A 417 -29.02 20.96 11.06
C THR A 417 -27.95 20.11 11.76
N THR A 418 -27.21 19.29 11.09
CA THR A 418 -26.19 18.36 11.66
C THR A 418 -24.90 19.00 12.19
N GLY A 419 -24.89 20.27 12.56
CA GLY A 419 -23.69 21.00 12.98
C GLY A 419 -23.72 21.50 14.41
N LEU A 420 -22.65 22.15 14.82
CA LEU A 420 -22.47 22.88 16.07
C LEU A 420 -22.45 24.39 15.79
N GLN A 421 -22.78 25.18 16.80
CA GLN A 421 -22.74 26.64 16.70
C GLN A 421 -22.30 27.29 18.00
N ALA A 422 -21.64 28.43 17.86
CA ALA A 422 -21.29 29.32 18.94
C ALA A 422 -21.87 30.72 18.67
N ARG A 423 -22.45 31.36 19.70
CA ARG A 423 -23.09 32.65 19.60
C ARG A 423 -22.43 33.66 20.50
N PHE A 424 -21.69 34.59 19.90
CA PHE A 424 -20.91 35.62 20.55
C PHE A 424 -21.77 36.86 20.84
N ASP A 425 -21.35 37.60 21.88
CA ASP A 425 -22.05 38.83 22.31
C ASP A 425 -21.91 39.92 21.23
N PRO A 426 -23.06 40.59 20.85
CA PRO A 426 -23.05 41.57 19.80
C PRO A 426 -22.28 42.85 20.14
N GLU A 427 -22.28 43.31 21.42
CA GLU A 427 -21.59 44.53 21.81
C GLU A 427 -20.05 44.33 21.76
N ILE A 428 -19.58 43.20 22.26
CA ILE A 428 -18.16 42.85 22.21
C ILE A 428 -17.70 42.66 20.76
N CYS A 429 -18.48 41.95 19.93
CA CYS A 429 -18.11 41.70 18.53
C CYS A 429 -18.16 42.96 17.66
N ALA A 430 -19.10 43.85 17.90
CA ALA A 430 -19.19 45.13 17.16
C ALA A 430 -17.98 46.06 17.42
N ALA A 431 -17.39 45.97 18.64
CA ALA A 431 -16.20 46.71 19.02
C ALA A 431 -14.89 45.95 18.76
N CYS A 432 -14.95 44.71 18.33
CA CYS A 432 -13.78 43.85 18.14
C CYS A 432 -12.93 44.32 16.93
N PRO A 433 -11.64 44.64 17.11
CA PRO A 433 -10.77 45.08 16.02
C PRO A 433 -10.65 44.02 14.92
N PHE A 434 -10.61 42.75 15.25
CA PHE A 434 -10.52 41.66 14.28
C PHE A 434 -11.78 41.52 13.41
N HIS A 435 -12.95 41.89 13.94
CA HIS A 435 -14.18 41.92 13.16
C HIS A 435 -14.22 43.14 12.26
N LEU A 436 -13.79 44.30 12.76
CA LEU A 436 -13.72 45.53 12.00
C LEU A 436 -12.72 45.45 10.83
N GLU A 437 -11.64 44.73 10.99
CA GLU A 437 -10.65 44.40 9.96
C GLU A 437 -11.13 43.33 8.96
N GLY A 438 -12.31 42.74 9.14
CA GLY A 438 -12.85 41.68 8.29
C GLY A 438 -12.18 40.31 8.47
N ARG A 439 -11.39 40.11 9.53
CA ARG A 439 -10.65 38.88 9.81
C ARG A 439 -11.49 37.80 10.46
N CYS A 440 -12.58 38.16 11.17
CA CYS A 440 -13.41 37.22 11.90
C CYS A 440 -14.50 36.61 11.00
N GLN A 441 -14.69 35.30 11.07
CA GLN A 441 -15.70 34.56 10.30
C GLN A 441 -17.10 34.54 10.96
N ALA A 442 -17.22 34.95 12.22
CA ALA A 442 -18.52 35.01 12.88
C ALA A 442 -19.39 36.09 12.23
N GLN A 443 -20.63 35.76 11.87
CA GLN A 443 -21.54 36.64 11.14
C GLN A 443 -22.72 37.11 12.00
N PRO A 444 -23.11 38.40 11.96
CA PRO A 444 -24.24 38.92 12.71
C PRO A 444 -25.56 38.31 12.22
N GLN A 445 -26.38 37.88 13.14
CA GLN A 445 -27.67 37.31 12.84
C GLN A 445 -28.78 38.39 12.85
N LYS A 446 -29.72 38.34 11.90
CA LYS A 446 -30.78 39.34 11.74
C LYS A 446 -31.78 39.40 12.92
N ARG A 447 -32.00 38.28 13.65
CA ARG A 447 -33.03 38.20 14.71
C ARG A 447 -32.57 38.70 16.07
N ASP A 448 -31.40 38.20 16.53
CA ASP A 448 -30.90 38.44 17.89
C ASP A 448 -29.60 39.28 17.93
N ARG A 449 -29.16 39.74 16.75
CA ARG A 449 -27.92 40.49 16.52
C ARG A 449 -26.63 39.80 16.99
N ARG A 450 -26.71 38.59 17.57
CA ARG A 450 -25.56 37.82 18.00
C ARG A 450 -24.73 37.39 16.81
N TYR A 451 -23.42 37.29 17.00
CA TYR A 451 -22.50 36.82 15.96
C TYR A 451 -22.40 35.31 16.02
N LEU A 452 -22.80 34.66 14.94
CA LEU A 452 -22.86 33.21 14.83
C LEU A 452 -21.63 32.68 14.11
N LEU A 453 -20.93 31.73 14.76
CA LEU A 453 -19.96 30.85 14.14
C LEU A 453 -20.55 29.45 14.07
N ALA A 454 -20.74 28.91 12.87
CA ALA A 454 -21.26 27.56 12.65
C ALA A 454 -20.10 26.65 12.18
N PHE A 455 -20.02 25.48 12.74
CA PHE A 455 -18.99 24.49 12.41
C PHE A 455 -19.46 23.06 12.69
N THR A 456 -18.70 22.10 12.23
CA THR A 456 -18.99 20.66 12.42
C THR A 456 -17.94 20.02 13.32
N PRO A 457 -18.21 18.87 13.97
CA PRO A 457 -17.20 18.10 14.69
C PRO A 457 -15.96 17.79 13.83
N LYS A 458 -16.18 17.47 12.54
CA LYS A 458 -15.12 17.25 11.56
C LYS A 458 -14.19 18.48 11.38
N GLN A 459 -14.76 19.69 11.40
CA GLN A 459 -13.97 20.93 11.32
C GLN A 459 -13.18 21.20 12.61
N ILE A 460 -13.71 20.82 13.77
CA ILE A 460 -12.97 20.91 15.05
C ILE A 460 -11.74 20.01 14.99
N ARG A 461 -11.89 18.74 14.61
CA ARG A 461 -10.77 17.78 14.46
C ARG A 461 -9.74 18.27 13.44
N ALA A 462 -10.20 18.82 12.32
CA ALA A 462 -9.30 19.43 11.32
C ALA A 462 -8.56 20.66 11.87
N ALA A 463 -9.21 21.46 12.71
CA ALA A 463 -8.59 22.61 13.38
C ALA A 463 -7.55 22.17 14.41
N GLN A 464 -7.82 21.09 15.16
CA GLN A 464 -6.88 20.50 16.10
C GLN A 464 -5.61 20.00 15.39
N ARG A 465 -5.77 19.18 14.34
CA ARG A 465 -4.63 18.72 13.52
C ARG A 465 -3.79 19.88 12.97
N ARG A 466 -4.42 21.01 12.63
CA ARG A 466 -3.70 22.21 12.19
C ARG A 466 -2.87 22.83 13.32
N LYS A 467 -3.40 22.89 14.55
CA LYS A 467 -2.65 23.37 15.72
C LYS A 467 -1.45 22.48 15.97
N ASP A 468 -1.69 21.17 16.02
CA ASP A 468 -0.62 20.17 16.22
C ASP A 468 0.47 20.26 15.14
N PHE A 469 0.09 20.50 13.89
CA PHE A 469 1.04 20.72 12.80
C PHE A 469 1.89 21.98 13.04
N LEU A 470 1.29 23.09 13.43
CA LEU A 470 2.00 24.34 13.68
C LEU A 470 2.96 24.23 14.88
N GLU A 471 2.56 23.54 15.93
CA GLU A 471 3.39 23.29 17.11
C GLU A 471 4.61 22.42 16.81
N HIS A 472 4.53 21.50 15.86
CA HIS A 472 5.61 20.58 15.50
C HIS A 472 6.48 21.07 14.33
N GLN A 473 6.11 22.18 13.68
CA GLN A 473 6.83 22.72 12.52
C GLN A 473 8.27 23.18 12.86
N ASP A 474 8.53 23.55 14.12
CA ASP A 474 9.82 24.09 14.57
C ASP A 474 10.87 23.01 14.92
N HIS A 475 10.54 21.73 14.92
CA HIS A 475 11.48 20.67 15.31
C HIS A 475 12.50 20.26 14.22
N GLY A 476 12.58 20.99 13.09
CA GLY A 476 13.70 21.00 12.13
C GLY A 476 14.06 19.66 11.46
N GLN A 477 13.52 18.55 11.91
CA GLN A 477 13.76 17.23 11.35
C GLN A 477 12.56 16.79 10.51
N ASN A 478 12.74 16.76 9.20
CA ASN A 478 11.73 16.20 8.29
C ASN A 478 11.78 14.65 8.34
N LEU A 479 11.32 14.08 9.48
CA LEU A 479 11.28 12.63 9.70
C LEU A 479 10.48 11.89 8.61
N ARG A 480 9.54 12.58 7.97
CA ARG A 480 8.77 12.04 6.84
C ARG A 480 9.60 11.84 5.57
N ALA A 481 10.54 12.73 5.26
CA ALA A 481 11.29 12.65 3.99
C ALA A 481 11.98 11.29 3.79
N ALA A 482 12.36 10.62 4.87
CA ALA A 482 12.99 9.33 4.80
C ALA A 482 12.02 8.19 4.41
N VAL A 483 10.70 8.27 4.73
CA VAL A 483 9.74 7.25 4.26
C VAL A 483 9.53 7.30 2.75
N GLU A 484 9.64 8.46 2.13
CA GLU A 484 9.62 8.58 0.66
C GLU A 484 10.79 7.80 0.03
N SER A 485 11.96 7.80 0.68
CA SER A 485 13.11 6.97 0.28
C SER A 485 12.82 5.47 0.45
N THR A 486 12.13 5.09 1.52
CA THR A 486 11.71 3.70 1.77
C THR A 486 10.72 3.23 0.72
N VAL A 487 9.67 4.00 0.48
CA VAL A 487 8.68 3.75 -0.58
C VAL A 487 9.36 3.62 -1.94
N ARG A 488 10.31 4.50 -2.25
CA ARG A 488 11.12 4.40 -3.47
C ARG A 488 11.94 3.11 -3.51
N SER A 489 12.56 2.71 -2.40
CA SER A 489 13.38 1.51 -2.31
C SER A 489 12.56 0.24 -2.53
N VAL A 490 11.33 0.18 -1.99
CA VAL A 490 10.39 -0.94 -2.19
C VAL A 490 9.93 -1.03 -3.65
N LYS A 491 9.79 0.12 -4.35
CA LYS A 491 9.38 0.18 -5.77
C LYS A 491 10.56 0.05 -6.75
N HIS A 492 11.77 0.35 -6.34
CA HIS A 492 12.94 0.46 -7.22
C HIS A 492 13.24 -0.80 -8.05
N PRO A 493 13.04 -2.03 -7.54
CA PRO A 493 13.30 -3.24 -8.33
C PRO A 493 12.39 -3.35 -9.56
N PHE A 494 11.22 -2.69 -9.56
CA PHE A 494 10.24 -2.83 -10.62
C PHE A 494 10.42 -1.76 -11.69
N ARG A 495 10.58 -2.19 -12.94
CA ARG A 495 10.79 -1.28 -14.08
C ARG A 495 9.66 -0.28 -14.21
N ALA A 496 9.98 1.01 -14.20
CA ALA A 496 9.02 2.12 -14.23
C ALA A 496 7.97 2.07 -13.10
N GLY A 497 8.25 1.38 -11.98
CA GLY A 497 7.30 1.19 -10.88
C GLY A 497 6.07 0.34 -11.24
N LYS A 498 6.12 -0.39 -12.37
CA LYS A 498 5.07 -1.29 -12.81
C LYS A 498 5.38 -2.71 -12.35
N LEU A 499 4.47 -3.30 -11.59
CA LEU A 499 4.62 -4.66 -11.10
C LEU A 499 4.34 -5.68 -12.21
N SER A 500 4.95 -6.87 -12.11
CA SER A 500 4.76 -7.95 -13.08
C SER A 500 3.51 -8.81 -12.85
N VAL A 501 2.70 -8.47 -11.85
CA VAL A 501 1.52 -9.23 -11.40
C VAL A 501 0.23 -8.43 -11.50
N ARG A 502 -0.91 -9.12 -11.44
CA ARG A 502 -2.29 -8.58 -11.48
C ARG A 502 -3.08 -9.11 -10.29
N GLY A 503 -4.09 -8.35 -9.86
CA GLY A 503 -4.95 -8.65 -8.72
C GLY A 503 -4.33 -8.21 -7.40
N GLN A 504 -5.18 -7.68 -6.50
CA GLN A 504 -4.77 -7.07 -5.24
C GLN A 504 -3.89 -8.01 -4.39
N PHE A 505 -4.30 -9.25 -4.23
CA PHE A 505 -3.57 -10.24 -3.42
C PHE A 505 -2.12 -10.42 -3.91
N ARG A 506 -1.92 -10.65 -5.21
CA ARG A 506 -0.58 -10.87 -5.78
C ARG A 506 0.28 -9.62 -5.74
N VAL A 507 -0.35 -8.45 -5.91
CA VAL A 507 0.32 -7.15 -5.75
C VAL A 507 0.77 -6.98 -4.31
N THR A 508 -0.08 -7.30 -3.33
CA THR A 508 0.26 -7.27 -1.90
C THR A 508 1.42 -8.19 -1.58
N CYS A 509 1.38 -9.44 -2.03
CA CYS A 509 2.47 -10.40 -1.81
C CYS A 509 3.80 -9.90 -2.38
N LEU A 510 3.80 -9.33 -3.59
CA LEU A 510 5.01 -8.81 -4.22
C LEU A 510 5.58 -7.59 -3.48
N MET A 511 4.71 -6.70 -2.99
CA MET A 511 5.12 -5.53 -2.20
C MET A 511 5.67 -5.93 -0.83
N ILE A 512 5.06 -6.89 -0.15
CA ILE A 512 5.56 -7.46 1.11
C ILE A 512 6.93 -8.11 0.88
N ALA A 513 7.08 -8.94 -0.15
CA ALA A 513 8.35 -9.58 -0.49
C ALA A 513 9.47 -8.55 -0.75
N SER A 514 9.16 -7.45 -1.44
CA SER A 514 10.09 -6.35 -1.65
C SER A 514 10.45 -5.63 -0.33
N ALA A 515 9.49 -5.43 0.56
CA ALA A 515 9.73 -4.82 1.88
C ALA A 515 10.62 -5.69 2.77
N ILE A 516 10.42 -7.01 2.78
CA ILE A 516 11.32 -7.96 3.45
C ILE A 516 12.75 -7.79 2.92
N HIS A 517 12.93 -7.75 1.61
CA HIS A 517 14.25 -7.57 1.02
C HIS A 517 14.90 -6.23 1.44
N VAL A 518 14.11 -5.16 1.51
CA VAL A 518 14.59 -3.84 2.00
C VAL A 518 15.03 -3.94 3.46
N ASN A 519 14.26 -4.59 4.34
CA ASN A 519 14.62 -4.81 5.73
C ASN A 519 15.93 -5.61 5.84
N VAL A 520 16.07 -6.72 5.13
CA VAL A 520 17.30 -7.51 5.13
C VAL A 520 18.52 -6.69 4.67
N ARG A 521 18.37 -5.84 3.65
CA ARG A 521 19.46 -4.96 3.18
C ARG A 521 19.83 -3.90 4.23
N ARG A 522 18.86 -3.37 4.95
CA ARG A 522 19.10 -2.42 6.04
C ARG A 522 19.83 -3.09 7.20
N ILE A 523 19.39 -4.27 7.61
CA ILE A 523 20.05 -5.07 8.64
C ILE A 523 21.48 -5.43 8.22
N CYS A 524 21.69 -5.83 6.98
CA CYS A 524 23.02 -6.14 6.44
C CYS A 524 23.98 -4.94 6.59
N ARG A 525 23.54 -3.73 6.24
CA ARG A 525 24.34 -2.52 6.40
C ARG A 525 24.63 -2.23 7.87
N PHE A 526 23.59 -2.25 8.70
CA PHE A 526 23.72 -2.03 10.14
C PHE A 526 24.74 -2.98 10.79
N LEU A 527 24.65 -4.29 10.51
CA LEU A 527 25.60 -5.27 11.05
C LEU A 527 27.02 -5.09 10.47
N THR A 528 27.17 -4.64 9.24
CA THR A 528 28.45 -4.36 8.62
C THR A 528 29.11 -3.14 9.28
N ASP A 529 28.36 -2.08 9.52
CA ASP A 529 28.81 -0.85 10.18
C ASP A 529 29.20 -1.12 11.63
N GLN A 530 28.39 -1.87 12.37
CA GLN A 530 28.66 -2.31 13.73
C GLN A 530 29.98 -3.13 13.81
N ASN A 531 30.19 -4.07 12.90
CA ASN A 531 31.41 -4.87 12.84
C ASN A 531 32.63 -4.00 12.50
N PHE A 532 32.49 -3.01 11.63
CA PHE A 532 33.55 -2.06 11.31
C PHE A 532 33.94 -1.26 12.56
N PHE A 533 32.98 -0.67 13.25
CA PHE A 533 33.24 0.11 14.47
C PHE A 533 33.86 -0.77 15.58
N SER A 534 33.34 -1.97 15.83
CA SER A 534 33.88 -2.86 16.86
C SER A 534 35.32 -3.26 16.55
N THR A 535 35.64 -3.56 15.30
CA THR A 535 37.00 -3.89 14.84
C THR A 535 37.92 -2.67 14.92
N PHE A 536 37.44 -1.50 14.55
CA PHE A 536 38.18 -0.23 14.63
C PHE A 536 38.49 0.13 16.09
N PHE A 537 37.51 0.04 17.02
CA PHE A 537 37.74 0.28 18.44
C PHE A 537 38.65 -0.75 19.09
N ALA A 538 38.57 -2.03 18.69
CA ALA A 538 39.50 -3.07 19.15
C ALA A 538 40.92 -2.78 18.68
N PHE A 539 41.09 -2.39 17.42
CA PHE A 539 42.37 -1.96 16.86
C PHE A 539 42.91 -0.73 17.61
N PHE A 540 42.12 0.30 17.83
CA PHE A 540 42.53 1.48 18.60
C PHE A 540 42.91 1.14 20.02
N LYS A 541 42.16 0.29 20.73
CA LYS A 541 42.54 -0.20 22.07
C LYS A 541 43.86 -0.96 22.05
N SER A 542 44.15 -1.76 21.00
CA SER A 542 45.43 -2.50 20.90
C SER A 542 46.59 -1.58 20.58
N VAL A 543 46.38 -0.50 19.85
CA VAL A 543 47.45 0.46 19.45
C VAL A 543 47.72 1.47 20.58
N PHE A 544 46.72 1.82 21.38
CA PHE A 544 46.82 2.83 22.45
C PHE A 544 46.80 2.26 23.87
N GLN A 545 47.02 0.94 24.06
CA GLN A 545 47.32 0.45 25.42
C GLN A 545 48.70 0.99 25.82
N PRO A 546 48.80 1.77 26.93
CA PRO A 546 50.09 2.15 27.44
C PRO A 546 50.85 0.87 27.85
N GLN A 547 51.97 0.59 27.20
CA GLN A 547 52.89 -0.41 27.72
C GLN A 547 53.28 -0.01 29.11
N ALA A 548 52.82 -0.75 30.12
CA ALA A 548 53.29 -0.61 31.49
C ALA A 548 54.79 -0.92 31.43
N LEU A 549 55.62 0.10 31.50
CA LEU A 549 57.04 -0.02 31.77
C LEU A 549 57.19 -0.69 33.12
N VAL A 550 57.45 -1.99 33.09
CA VAL A 550 57.95 -2.72 34.28
C VAL A 550 59.40 -2.30 34.45
N TRP A 551 59.63 -1.43 35.39
CA TRP A 551 60.98 -1.20 35.92
C TRP A 551 61.29 -2.36 36.85
N ALA A 552 62.30 -3.19 36.46
CA ALA A 552 62.96 -4.13 37.35
C ALA A 552 64.12 -3.44 38.09
#